data_caae3ab16833fe804d9e3fc17a549754
#
_entry.id   caae3ab16833fe804d9e3fc17a549754
#
_cell.length_a   1.000
_cell.length_b   1.000
_cell.length_c   1.000
_cell.angle_alpha   90.00
_cell.angle_beta   90.00
_cell.angle_gamma   90.00
#
_symmetry.space_group_name_H-M   'P 1'
#
loop_
_entity.id
_entity.type
_entity.pdbx_description
1 polymer ?
#
loop_
_entity_poly.entity_id
_entity_poly.type
_entity_poly.pdbx_seq_one_letter_code
_entity_poly.pdbx_strand_id
1 'polypeptide(L)'
;KRSRATIKLRKNLMQFTPIDSSNIEQLAAYYKKCRYRICDYSAGIKIMWQNAGYEYAKACGCLLVKSKWGGQTYFDYPVPIDDEADVNAALVACGEYCAEHFIPFRLCDVPACAVCTVLGCYPNIEIRTERNFDDYLYLAGDFIRFEGKKYAGQRNHIRKFYAACPDACLLYTSDAADE
;
A
#
# COMPACT_ATOMS: atom_id res chain seq x y z
N LYS A 1 -6.04 -35.22 26.90
CA LYS A 1 -5.57 -34.03 27.66
C LYS A 1 -4.58 -33.30 26.76
N ARG A 2 -5.08 -32.40 25.90
CA ARG A 2 -4.23 -31.50 25.11
C ARG A 2 -4.00 -30.28 25.97
N SER A 3 -2.74 -30.04 26.32
CA SER A 3 -2.26 -28.87 27.04
C SER A 3 -2.62 -27.61 26.26
N ARG A 4 -3.47 -26.76 26.82
CA ARG A 4 -3.61 -25.37 26.42
C ARG A 4 -2.35 -24.65 26.87
N ALA A 5 -1.37 -24.58 26.01
CA ALA A 5 -0.28 -23.61 26.16
C ALA A 5 -0.89 -22.22 26.00
N THR A 6 -1.22 -21.61 27.11
CA THR A 6 -1.60 -20.19 27.17
C THR A 6 -0.36 -19.40 26.77
N ILE A 7 -0.30 -18.98 25.52
CA ILE A 7 0.67 -17.99 25.06
C ILE A 7 0.31 -16.70 25.81
N LYS A 8 1.04 -16.47 26.89
CA LYS A 8 1.08 -15.17 27.55
C LYS A 8 1.82 -14.22 26.61
N LEU A 9 1.15 -13.75 25.56
CA LEU A 9 1.62 -12.59 24.81
C LEU A 9 1.71 -11.44 25.82
N ARG A 10 2.94 -10.99 26.06
CA ARG A 10 3.19 -9.74 26.75
C ARG A 10 2.32 -8.69 26.05
N LYS A 11 1.51 -7.98 26.80
CA LYS A 11 0.80 -6.77 26.40
C LYS A 11 1.82 -5.69 25.98
N ASN A 12 2.49 -5.87 24.88
CA ASN A 12 3.10 -4.75 24.18
C ASN A 12 1.99 -4.16 23.33
N LEU A 13 1.32 -3.14 23.87
CA LEU A 13 0.44 -2.30 23.07
C LEU A 13 1.21 -1.94 21.80
N MET A 14 0.66 -2.33 20.65
CA MET A 14 1.22 -2.00 19.36
C MET A 14 1.20 -0.47 19.21
N GLN A 15 2.39 0.14 19.20
CA GLN A 15 2.54 1.58 19.09
C GLN A 15 2.71 1.96 17.63
N PHE A 16 1.83 2.80 17.14
CA PHE A 16 1.90 3.36 15.79
C PHE A 16 2.64 4.70 15.81
N THR A 17 3.53 4.88 14.86
CA THR A 17 4.30 6.11 14.62
C THR A 17 3.76 6.79 13.36
N PRO A 18 3.47 8.09 13.37
CA PRO A 18 3.10 8.83 12.17
C PRO A 18 4.15 8.69 11.06
N ILE A 19 3.69 8.58 9.82
CA ILE A 19 4.58 8.58 8.64
C ILE A 19 4.80 10.02 8.21
N ASP A 20 6.08 10.43 8.19
CA ASP A 20 6.51 11.75 7.77
C ASP A 20 7.88 11.71 7.08
N SER A 21 8.41 12.86 6.71
CA SER A 21 9.71 12.96 6.04
C SER A 21 10.89 12.45 6.86
N SER A 22 10.79 12.38 8.18
CA SER A 22 11.88 11.93 9.08
C SER A 22 12.07 10.42 9.05
N ASN A 23 11.06 9.65 8.67
CA ASN A 23 11.08 8.18 8.67
C ASN A 23 10.86 7.54 7.29
N ILE A 24 10.75 8.35 6.24
CA ILE A 24 10.46 7.88 4.88
C ILE A 24 11.53 6.91 4.34
N GLU A 25 12.80 7.13 4.63
CA GLU A 25 13.88 6.26 4.17
C GLU A 25 13.78 4.85 4.80
N GLN A 26 13.46 4.80 6.09
CA GLN A 26 13.21 3.55 6.77
C GLN A 26 12.00 2.81 6.19
N LEU A 27 10.91 3.53 5.94
CA LEU A 27 9.71 2.98 5.34
C LEU A 27 9.99 2.47 3.92
N ALA A 28 10.76 3.21 3.13
CA ALA A 28 11.18 2.79 1.80
C ALA A 28 12.01 1.49 1.83
N ALA A 29 12.89 1.35 2.83
CA ALA A 29 13.66 0.11 3.02
C ALA A 29 12.76 -1.11 3.33
N TYR A 30 11.68 -0.92 4.07
CA TYR A 30 10.68 -1.98 4.30
C TYR A 30 9.92 -2.33 3.02
N TYR A 31 9.43 -1.34 2.29
CA TYR A 31 8.69 -1.58 1.04
C TYR A 31 9.55 -2.19 -0.07
N LYS A 32 10.88 -2.02 -0.07
CA LYS A 32 11.78 -2.74 -0.99
C LYS A 32 11.69 -4.26 -0.85
N LYS A 33 11.26 -4.77 0.30
CA LYS A 33 11.04 -6.21 0.54
C LYS A 33 9.65 -6.67 0.13
N CYS A 34 8.74 -5.73 -0.14
CA CYS A 34 7.37 -6.03 -0.56
C CYS A 34 7.36 -6.70 -1.94
N ARG A 35 6.63 -7.81 -2.06
CA ARG A 35 6.45 -8.56 -3.31
C ARG A 35 5.15 -8.22 -4.02
N TYR A 36 4.28 -7.45 -3.39
CA TYR A 36 2.99 -7.07 -3.94
C TYR A 36 3.15 -5.87 -4.89
N ARG A 37 2.44 -5.93 -6.03
CA ARG A 37 2.49 -4.90 -7.08
C ARG A 37 1.28 -3.98 -6.99
N ILE A 38 1.13 -3.33 -5.85
CA ILE A 38 0.10 -2.32 -5.59
C ILE A 38 0.84 -1.01 -5.36
N CYS A 39 0.39 0.10 -5.97
CA CYS A 39 1.08 1.39 -5.90
C CYS A 39 1.15 1.92 -4.45
N ASP A 40 0.16 1.59 -3.64
CA ASP A 40 0.07 1.99 -2.23
C ASP A 40 1.18 1.40 -1.35
N TYR A 41 1.82 0.30 -1.77
CA TYR A 41 2.99 -0.25 -1.08
C TYR A 41 4.28 0.49 -1.44
N SER A 42 4.22 1.80 -1.30
CA SER A 42 5.33 2.72 -1.58
C SER A 42 5.39 3.81 -0.53
N ALA A 43 6.60 4.09 -0.03
CA ALA A 43 6.81 5.19 0.90
C ALA A 43 6.44 6.54 0.28
N GLY A 44 6.70 6.72 -1.03
CA GLY A 44 6.32 7.93 -1.77
C GLY A 44 4.81 8.18 -1.75
N ILE A 45 4.00 7.16 -2.00
CA ILE A 45 2.54 7.28 -1.94
C ILE A 45 2.08 7.66 -0.54
N LYS A 46 2.63 7.03 0.51
CA LYS A 46 2.24 7.35 1.89
C LYS A 46 2.54 8.81 2.26
N ILE A 47 3.61 9.39 1.74
CA ILE A 47 3.93 10.82 1.91
C ILE A 47 3.02 11.71 1.04
N MET A 48 2.79 11.36 -0.21
CA MET A 48 1.92 12.14 -1.10
C MET A 48 0.49 12.28 -0.54
N TRP A 49 0.00 11.22 0.09
CA TRP A 49 -1.33 11.16 0.70
C TRP A 49 -1.31 11.30 2.22
N GLN A 50 -0.35 12.04 2.79
CA GLN A 50 -0.20 12.19 4.25
C GLN A 50 -1.47 12.71 4.96
N ASN A 51 -2.37 13.40 4.25
CA ASN A 51 -3.68 13.81 4.79
C ASN A 51 -4.56 12.62 5.22
N ALA A 52 -4.27 11.40 4.75
CA ALA A 52 -4.91 10.17 5.23
C ALA A 52 -4.41 9.75 6.63
N GLY A 53 -3.50 10.51 7.25
CA GLY A 53 -3.00 10.25 8.59
C GLY A 53 -2.37 8.88 8.72
N TYR A 54 -1.48 8.54 7.79
CA TYR A 54 -0.77 7.26 7.82
C TYR A 54 0.11 7.13 9.06
N GLU A 55 0.00 5.99 9.70
CA GLU A 55 0.84 5.59 10.82
C GLU A 55 1.32 4.16 10.60
N TYR A 56 2.52 3.84 11.06
CA TYR A 56 3.07 2.49 10.94
C TYR A 56 3.53 1.92 12.28
N ALA A 57 3.52 0.60 12.37
CA ALA A 57 4.10 -0.18 13.44
C ALA A 57 4.79 -1.42 12.87
N LYS A 58 5.58 -2.09 13.71
CA LYS A 58 6.15 -3.40 13.38
C LYS A 58 5.65 -4.43 14.38
N ALA A 59 5.10 -5.52 13.88
CA ALA A 59 4.73 -6.67 14.69
C ALA A 59 4.85 -7.96 13.87
N CYS A 60 5.17 -9.07 14.52
CA CYS A 60 5.25 -10.40 13.91
C CYS A 60 6.13 -10.45 12.64
N GLY A 61 7.23 -9.67 12.61
CA GLY A 61 8.10 -9.59 11.44
C GLY A 61 7.49 -8.86 10.23
N CYS A 62 6.37 -8.17 10.42
CA CYS A 62 5.68 -7.42 9.38
C CYS A 62 5.65 -5.92 9.66
N LEU A 63 5.66 -5.13 8.58
CA LEU A 63 5.24 -3.74 8.59
C LEU A 63 3.72 -3.71 8.58
N LEU A 64 3.14 -3.01 9.53
CA LEU A 64 1.71 -2.72 9.63
C LEU A 64 1.52 -1.23 9.40
N VAL A 65 0.64 -0.87 8.49
CA VAL A 65 0.30 0.53 8.21
C VAL A 65 -1.20 0.71 8.41
N LYS A 66 -1.59 1.80 9.03
CA LYS A 66 -2.99 2.20 9.13
C LYS A 66 -3.19 3.62 8.64
N SER A 67 -4.39 3.92 8.18
CA SER A 67 -4.80 5.22 7.66
C SER A 67 -6.23 5.56 8.07
N LYS A 68 -6.65 6.79 7.83
CA LYS A 68 -8.01 7.26 8.10
C LYS A 68 -8.63 7.87 6.85
N TRP A 69 -9.75 7.31 6.41
CA TRP A 69 -10.54 7.80 5.30
C TRP A 69 -12.01 7.92 5.70
N GLY A 70 -12.63 9.06 5.43
CA GLY A 70 -14.03 9.28 5.79
C GLY A 70 -14.35 9.07 7.27
N GLY A 71 -13.39 9.36 8.17
CA GLY A 71 -13.53 9.12 9.61
C GLY A 71 -13.37 7.66 10.05
N GLN A 72 -13.05 6.75 9.14
CA GLN A 72 -12.86 5.32 9.42
C GLN A 72 -11.39 4.95 9.34
N THR A 73 -10.97 4.00 10.20
CA THR A 73 -9.61 3.46 10.20
C THR A 73 -9.53 2.23 9.32
N TYR A 74 -8.49 2.16 8.48
CA TYR A 74 -8.15 1.03 7.62
C TYR A 74 -6.71 0.62 7.88
N PHE A 75 -6.44 -0.67 7.72
CA PHE A 75 -5.10 -1.23 7.74
C PHE A 75 -4.76 -1.72 6.34
N ASP A 76 -3.55 -1.43 5.87
CA ASP A 76 -2.98 -2.10 4.72
C ASP A 76 -2.79 -3.59 5.05
N TYR A 77 -2.81 -4.46 4.05
CA TYR A 77 -2.42 -5.85 4.27
C TYR A 77 -0.96 -5.91 4.72
N PRO A 78 -0.61 -6.71 5.76
CA PRO A 78 0.73 -6.72 6.34
C PRO A 78 1.84 -7.04 5.32
N VAL A 79 2.93 -6.28 5.37
CA VAL A 79 4.10 -6.49 4.50
C VAL A 79 5.20 -7.19 5.29
N PRO A 80 5.61 -8.41 4.91
CA PRO A 80 6.77 -9.09 5.51
C PRO A 80 8.04 -8.25 5.37
N ILE A 81 8.77 -8.04 6.47
CA ILE A 81 10.01 -7.24 6.49
C ILE A 81 11.22 -7.99 7.03
N ASP A 82 11.02 -9.19 7.52
CA ASP A 82 12.09 -10.12 7.92
C ASP A 82 11.76 -11.57 7.51
N ASP A 83 12.73 -12.48 7.71
CA ASP A 83 12.61 -13.87 7.29
C ASP A 83 11.69 -14.69 8.22
N GLU A 84 11.43 -14.22 9.43
CA GLU A 84 10.55 -14.86 10.43
C GLU A 84 9.13 -14.26 10.43
N ALA A 85 8.79 -13.50 9.39
CA ALA A 85 7.49 -12.83 9.31
C ALA A 85 6.32 -13.81 9.32
N ASP A 86 5.40 -13.60 10.25
CA ASP A 86 4.13 -14.32 10.33
C ASP A 86 2.96 -13.37 10.04
N VAL A 87 2.51 -13.40 8.79
CA VAL A 87 1.40 -12.58 8.31
C VAL A 87 0.08 -12.91 9.02
N ASN A 88 -0.15 -14.18 9.36
CA ASN A 88 -1.37 -14.57 10.07
C ASN A 88 -1.39 -13.97 11.48
N ALA A 89 -0.27 -14.06 12.19
CA ALA A 89 -0.13 -13.43 13.50
C ALA A 89 -0.25 -11.90 13.41
N ALA A 90 0.30 -11.30 12.36
CA ALA A 90 0.18 -9.85 12.11
C ALA A 90 -1.27 -9.41 11.86
N LEU A 91 -2.04 -10.17 11.07
CA LEU A 91 -3.47 -9.92 10.85
C LEU A 91 -4.26 -10.03 12.16
N VAL A 92 -3.99 -11.05 12.97
CA VAL A 92 -4.63 -11.21 14.28
C VAL A 92 -4.29 -10.04 15.19
N ALA A 93 -3.03 -9.59 15.22
CA ALA A 93 -2.62 -8.43 16.01
C ALA A 93 -3.34 -7.13 15.60
N CYS A 94 -3.58 -6.92 14.29
CA CYS A 94 -4.39 -5.80 13.80
C CYS A 94 -5.84 -5.87 14.33
N GLY A 95 -6.45 -7.05 14.30
CA GLY A 95 -7.81 -7.26 14.83
C GLY A 95 -7.89 -7.05 16.34
N GLU A 96 -6.90 -7.53 17.10
CA GLU A 96 -6.80 -7.31 18.55
C GLU A 96 -6.65 -5.82 18.87
N TYR A 97 -5.78 -5.11 18.13
CA TYR A 97 -5.66 -3.66 18.24
C TYR A 97 -7.00 -2.95 18.01
N CYS A 98 -7.74 -3.35 16.97
CA CYS A 98 -9.06 -2.78 16.69
C CYS A 98 -10.05 -3.03 17.84
N ALA A 99 -10.07 -4.24 18.39
CA ALA A 99 -10.92 -4.58 19.51
C ALA A 99 -10.59 -3.78 20.78
N GLU A 100 -9.31 -3.60 21.08
CA GLU A 100 -8.83 -2.80 22.23
C GLU A 100 -9.18 -1.31 22.10
N HIS A 101 -9.24 -0.79 20.86
CA HIS A 101 -9.57 0.61 20.61
C HIS A 101 -11.03 0.85 20.23
N PHE A 102 -11.87 -0.18 20.30
CA PHE A 102 -13.30 -0.13 19.96
C PHE A 102 -13.56 0.41 18.53
N ILE A 103 -12.69 0.05 17.57
CA ILE A 103 -12.86 0.39 16.17
C ILE A 103 -13.10 -0.86 15.33
N PRO A 104 -13.93 -0.80 14.29
CA PRO A 104 -14.11 -1.93 13.38
C PRO A 104 -12.82 -2.28 12.65
N PHE A 105 -12.50 -3.59 12.57
CA PHE A 105 -11.39 -4.07 11.78
C PHE A 105 -11.70 -3.98 10.29
N ARG A 106 -10.88 -3.22 9.55
CA ARG A 106 -10.98 -3.04 8.10
C ARG A 106 -9.60 -3.15 7.48
N LEU A 107 -9.53 -3.92 6.40
CA LEU A 107 -8.34 -4.00 5.55
C LEU A 107 -8.61 -3.26 4.25
N CYS A 108 -7.59 -2.60 3.71
CA CYS A 108 -7.53 -2.10 2.34
C CYS A 108 -6.30 -2.66 1.63
N ASP A 109 -6.23 -2.46 0.32
CA ASP A 109 -5.08 -2.84 -0.50
C ASP A 109 -4.67 -4.32 -0.35
N VAL A 110 -5.66 -5.21 -0.17
CA VAL A 110 -5.40 -6.64 -0.02
C VAL A 110 -5.08 -7.25 -1.39
N PRO A 111 -3.86 -7.77 -1.61
CA PRO A 111 -3.53 -8.43 -2.86
C PRO A 111 -4.46 -9.62 -3.12
N ALA A 112 -4.87 -9.83 -4.38
CA ALA A 112 -5.75 -10.95 -4.72
C ALA A 112 -5.22 -12.31 -4.25
N CYS A 113 -3.89 -12.51 -4.31
CA CYS A 113 -3.24 -13.74 -3.82
C CYS A 113 -3.28 -13.90 -2.30
N ALA A 114 -3.58 -12.84 -1.54
CA ALA A 114 -3.63 -12.84 -0.08
C ALA A 114 -5.04 -13.04 0.50
N VAL A 115 -6.07 -12.99 -0.33
CA VAL A 115 -7.47 -13.12 0.12
C VAL A 115 -7.71 -14.41 0.91
N CYS A 116 -7.17 -15.54 0.45
CA CYS A 116 -7.30 -16.81 1.18
C CYS A 116 -6.65 -16.78 2.56
N THR A 117 -5.55 -16.06 2.73
CA THR A 117 -4.88 -15.86 4.02
C THR A 117 -5.77 -15.06 4.98
N VAL A 118 -6.37 -13.98 4.48
CA VAL A 118 -7.31 -13.17 5.27
C VAL A 118 -8.53 -14.00 5.70
N LEU A 119 -9.11 -14.76 4.77
CA LEU A 119 -10.26 -15.63 5.06
C LEU A 119 -9.91 -16.76 6.05
N GLY A 120 -8.66 -17.22 6.04
CA GLY A 120 -8.17 -18.19 7.03
C GLY A 120 -8.16 -17.63 8.46
N CYS A 121 -7.85 -16.35 8.61
CA CYS A 121 -7.87 -15.66 9.92
C CYS A 121 -9.28 -15.15 10.29
N TYR A 122 -10.04 -14.70 9.31
CA TYR A 122 -11.34 -14.05 9.47
C TYR A 122 -12.37 -14.61 8.49
N PRO A 123 -12.94 -15.83 8.74
CA PRO A 123 -13.83 -16.50 7.79
C PRO A 123 -15.09 -15.74 7.43
N ASN A 124 -15.55 -14.85 8.30
CA ASN A 124 -16.77 -14.07 8.13
C ASN A 124 -16.53 -12.62 7.71
N ILE A 125 -15.31 -12.26 7.30
CA ILE A 125 -15.02 -10.91 6.82
C ILE A 125 -15.71 -10.66 5.47
N GLU A 126 -16.34 -9.50 5.33
CA GLU A 126 -16.93 -9.09 4.05
C GLU A 126 -15.82 -8.61 3.12
N ILE A 127 -15.83 -9.11 1.88
CA ILE A 127 -14.88 -8.70 0.83
C ILE A 127 -15.61 -7.80 -0.15
N ARG A 128 -15.03 -6.63 -0.42
CA ARG A 128 -15.51 -5.69 -1.44
C ARG A 128 -14.39 -5.43 -2.43
N THR A 129 -14.75 -5.37 -3.71
CA THR A 129 -13.87 -4.95 -4.79
C THR A 129 -14.50 -3.74 -5.47
N GLU A 130 -13.71 -2.68 -5.65
CA GLU A 130 -14.16 -1.46 -6.30
C GLU A 130 -13.17 -1.07 -7.39
N ARG A 131 -13.63 -1.07 -8.65
CA ARG A 131 -12.78 -0.78 -9.80
C ARG A 131 -12.09 0.59 -9.74
N ASN A 132 -12.65 1.53 -9.02
CA ASN A 132 -12.07 2.88 -8.87
C ASN A 132 -10.74 2.88 -8.10
N PHE A 133 -10.43 1.78 -7.40
CA PHE A 133 -9.18 1.58 -6.66
C PHE A 133 -8.23 0.61 -7.37
N ASP A 134 -8.56 0.17 -8.60
CA ASP A 134 -7.66 -0.70 -9.37
C ASP A 134 -6.48 0.11 -9.92
N ASP A 135 -5.27 -0.42 -9.75
CA ASP A 135 -4.06 0.13 -10.36
C ASP A 135 -4.01 -0.15 -11.87
N TYR A 136 -3.54 0.82 -12.63
CA TYR A 136 -3.22 0.64 -14.03
C TYR A 136 -1.78 0.14 -14.19
N LEU A 137 -1.62 -1.11 -14.62
CA LEU A 137 -0.32 -1.72 -14.85
C LEU A 137 0.01 -1.78 -16.33
N TYR A 138 1.14 -1.18 -16.73
CA TYR A 138 1.62 -1.18 -18.11
C TYR A 138 3.08 -1.63 -18.19
N LEU A 139 3.43 -2.22 -19.33
CA LEU A 139 4.82 -2.49 -19.63
C LEU A 139 5.52 -1.19 -20.09
N ALA A 140 6.65 -0.86 -19.49
CA ALA A 140 7.42 0.34 -19.84
C ALA A 140 7.73 0.42 -21.34
N GLY A 141 8.09 -0.70 -21.97
CA GLY A 141 8.34 -0.77 -23.41
C GLY A 141 7.14 -0.38 -24.28
N ASP A 142 5.92 -0.68 -23.82
CA ASP A 142 4.69 -0.27 -24.52
C ASP A 142 4.53 1.26 -24.49
N PHE A 143 4.83 1.89 -23.33
CA PHE A 143 4.73 3.35 -23.18
C PHE A 143 5.84 4.10 -23.93
N ILE A 144 7.06 3.56 -23.96
CA ILE A 144 8.18 4.19 -24.67
C ILE A 144 7.91 4.25 -26.18
N ARG A 145 7.32 3.20 -26.76
CA ARG A 145 7.19 3.08 -28.21
C ARG A 145 5.79 3.30 -28.74
N PHE A 146 4.77 3.00 -27.95
CA PHE A 146 3.36 2.95 -28.38
C PHE A 146 3.16 2.19 -29.70
N GLU A 147 3.89 1.08 -29.88
CA GLU A 147 3.83 0.28 -31.11
C GLU A 147 2.53 -0.51 -31.25
N GLY A 148 2.20 -0.84 -32.50
CA GLY A 148 1.08 -1.68 -32.83
C GLY A 148 -0.28 -0.96 -32.87
N LYS A 149 -1.30 -1.71 -33.35
CA LYS A 149 -2.65 -1.21 -33.59
C LYS A 149 -3.34 -0.76 -32.31
N LYS A 150 -3.10 -1.44 -31.19
CA LYS A 150 -3.71 -1.15 -29.86
C LYS A 150 -3.40 0.27 -29.38
N TYR A 151 -2.26 0.85 -29.79
CA TYR A 151 -1.84 2.19 -29.37
C TYR A 151 -2.02 3.27 -30.45
N ALA A 152 -2.75 2.98 -31.52
CA ALA A 152 -2.99 3.96 -32.59
C ALA A 152 -3.69 5.23 -32.06
N GLY A 153 -4.60 5.09 -31.12
CA GLY A 153 -5.29 6.21 -30.46
C GLY A 153 -4.31 7.13 -29.73
N GLN A 154 -3.43 6.55 -28.89
CA GLN A 154 -2.43 7.29 -28.14
C GLN A 154 -1.48 8.07 -29.05
N ARG A 155 -0.94 7.41 -30.11
CA ARG A 155 -0.10 8.10 -31.11
C ARG A 155 -0.85 9.24 -31.79
N ASN A 156 -2.14 9.08 -32.07
CA ASN A 156 -2.95 10.12 -32.66
C ASN A 156 -3.16 11.31 -31.71
N HIS A 157 -3.40 11.05 -30.42
CA HIS A 157 -3.50 12.09 -29.39
C HIS A 157 -2.18 12.88 -29.27
N ILE A 158 -1.05 12.19 -29.20
CA ILE A 158 0.28 12.81 -29.14
C ILE A 158 0.52 13.70 -30.38
N ARG A 159 0.20 13.19 -31.58
CA ARG A 159 0.34 13.99 -32.82
C ARG A 159 -0.52 15.23 -32.82
N LYS A 160 -1.80 15.11 -32.39
CA LYS A 160 -2.71 16.27 -32.28
C LYS A 160 -2.21 17.29 -31.26
N PHE A 161 -1.66 16.82 -30.13
CA PHE A 161 -1.10 17.70 -29.12
C PHE A 161 0.05 18.54 -29.68
N TYR A 162 1.06 17.91 -30.30
CA TYR A 162 2.19 18.65 -30.90
C TYR A 162 1.77 19.54 -32.06
N ALA A 163 0.74 19.20 -32.82
CA ALA A 163 0.18 20.06 -33.83
C ALA A 163 -0.50 21.32 -33.25
N ALA A 164 -1.13 21.20 -32.10
CA ALA A 164 -1.79 22.31 -31.41
C ALA A 164 -0.83 23.15 -30.57
N CYS A 165 0.23 22.52 -30.05
CA CYS A 165 1.21 23.13 -29.14
C CYS A 165 2.63 22.83 -29.65
N PRO A 166 3.08 23.44 -30.78
CA PRO A 166 4.38 23.13 -31.38
C PRO A 166 5.56 23.47 -30.48
N ASP A 167 5.40 24.47 -29.62
CA ASP A 167 6.42 24.92 -28.67
C ASP A 167 6.37 24.22 -27.33
N ALA A 168 5.54 23.18 -27.19
CA ALA A 168 5.44 22.42 -25.94
C ALA A 168 6.77 21.73 -25.65
N CYS A 169 7.31 22.01 -24.46
CA CYS A 169 8.52 21.39 -23.93
C CYS A 169 8.19 20.63 -22.65
N LEU A 170 8.76 19.44 -22.50
CA LEU A 170 8.72 18.72 -21.24
C LEU A 170 9.92 19.17 -20.41
N LEU A 171 9.67 19.95 -19.36
CA LEU A 171 10.72 20.36 -18.44
C LEU A 171 11.10 19.16 -17.55
N TYR A 172 12.30 18.65 -17.77
CA TYR A 172 12.93 17.70 -16.87
C TYR A 172 13.69 18.47 -15.81
N THR A 173 13.07 18.69 -14.67
CA THR A 173 13.74 18.99 -13.40
C THR A 173 14.73 20.15 -13.32
N SER A 174 15.25 20.36 -12.20
CA SER A 174 16.35 21.17 -11.66
C SER A 174 16.56 22.59 -12.23
N ASP A 175 16.56 22.79 -13.52
CA ASP A 175 16.80 24.11 -14.11
C ASP A 175 15.64 25.11 -13.89
N ALA A 176 14.44 24.61 -13.61
CA ALA A 176 13.27 25.45 -13.30
C ALA A 176 13.17 25.85 -11.81
N ALA A 177 14.02 25.29 -10.96
CA ALA A 177 14.07 25.61 -9.52
C ALA A 177 15.15 26.68 -9.20
N ASP A 178 15.98 27.03 -10.19
CA ASP A 178 17.08 28.00 -10.04
C ASP A 178 16.75 29.40 -10.62
N GLU A 179 15.54 29.59 -11.17
CA GLU A 179 14.97 30.89 -11.56
C GLU A 179 13.91 31.35 -10.53
#